data_efd60bc5d1baa9c283399e7899181417
#
_entry.id   efd60bc5d1baa9c283399e7899181417
#
_cell.length_a   1.000
_cell.length_b   1.000
_cell.length_c   1.000
_cell.angle_alpha   90.00
_cell.angle_beta   90.00
_cell.angle_gamma   90.00
#
_symmetry.space_group_name_H-M   'P 1'
#
loop_
_entity.id
_entity.type
_entity.pdbx_description
1 polymer ?
#
loop_
_entity_poly.entity_id
_entity_poly.type
_entity_poly.pdbx_seq_one_letter_code
_entity_poly.pdbx_strand_id
1 'polypeptide(L)'
;PATLYNGTLLRIFAEQKIDRVRTAILKAYLLKNYPNKTSIREVMTLPINYDNEGNAFLLGCLFALLEKIQVDAIEGINQTLVDKFLPTAASTPHLIFDSLLEKSRYHLRKLGGRYGHRKDLQELLNVYHQKSPNGFPEDLNHIERGEFMVGYYLKNQELWSSKSNQKKEENDHV
;
A
#
# COMPACT_ATOMS: atom_id res chain seq x y z
N PRO A 1 8.44 -25.68 -26.30
CA PRO A 1 8.67 -24.22 -26.27
C PRO A 1 7.39 -23.37 -26.18
N ALA A 2 6.24 -23.86 -26.69
CA ALA A 2 4.97 -23.11 -26.74
C ALA A 2 4.33 -22.81 -25.34
N THR A 3 4.56 -23.65 -24.36
CA THR A 3 3.99 -23.50 -23.01
C THR A 3 4.59 -22.36 -22.18
N LEU A 4 5.85 -22.03 -22.40
CA LEU A 4 6.54 -20.91 -21.75
C LEU A 4 6.07 -19.54 -22.29
N TYR A 5 5.75 -19.47 -23.57
CA TYR A 5 5.28 -18.25 -24.22
C TYR A 5 3.86 -17.84 -23.74
N ASN A 6 2.96 -18.81 -23.55
CA ASN A 6 1.61 -18.56 -23.07
C ASN A 6 1.58 -18.06 -21.61
N GLY A 7 2.46 -18.55 -20.76
CA GLY A 7 2.55 -18.10 -19.37
C GLY A 7 3.00 -16.63 -19.25
N THR A 8 3.95 -16.23 -20.08
CA THR A 8 4.48 -14.85 -20.08
C THR A 8 3.44 -13.86 -20.64
N LEU A 9 2.73 -14.21 -21.72
CA LEU A 9 1.67 -13.37 -22.27
C LEU A 9 0.50 -13.21 -21.31
N LEU A 10 0.05 -14.27 -20.65
CA LEU A 10 -1.00 -14.20 -19.63
C LEU A 10 -0.60 -13.30 -18.45
N ARG A 11 0.67 -13.33 -18.05
CA ARG A 11 1.20 -12.47 -16.98
C ARG A 11 1.21 -11.01 -17.40
N ILE A 12 1.65 -10.69 -18.61
CA ILE A 12 1.63 -9.32 -19.17
C ILE A 12 0.19 -8.79 -19.27
N PHE A 13 -0.76 -9.61 -19.73
CA PHE A 13 -2.17 -9.23 -19.79
C PHE A 13 -2.79 -9.04 -18.39
N ALA A 14 -2.40 -9.86 -17.40
CA ALA A 14 -2.84 -9.69 -16.02
C ALA A 14 -2.28 -8.38 -15.41
N GLU A 15 -1.01 -8.08 -15.62
CA GLU A 15 -0.37 -6.84 -15.17
C GLU A 15 -1.04 -5.61 -15.80
N GLN A 16 -1.29 -5.61 -17.11
CA GLN A 16 -2.01 -4.54 -17.79
C GLN A 16 -3.46 -4.37 -17.29
N LYS A 17 -4.13 -5.45 -16.95
CA LYS A 17 -5.48 -5.41 -16.38
C LYS A 17 -5.48 -4.79 -14.98
N ILE A 18 -4.50 -5.15 -14.16
CA ILE A 18 -4.31 -4.57 -12.81
C ILE A 18 -4.04 -3.06 -12.93
N ASP A 19 -3.18 -2.63 -13.84
CA ASP A 19 -2.90 -1.22 -14.05
C ASP A 19 -4.12 -0.42 -14.50
N ARG A 20 -4.97 -0.99 -15.34
CA ARG A 20 -6.23 -0.36 -15.76
C ARG A 20 -7.20 -0.19 -14.59
N VAL A 21 -7.37 -1.22 -13.76
CA VAL A 21 -8.23 -1.17 -12.58
C VAL A 21 -7.69 -0.15 -11.58
N ARG A 22 -6.39 -0.18 -11.30
CA ARG A 22 -5.72 0.81 -10.45
C ARG A 22 -5.98 2.24 -10.95
N THR A 23 -5.75 2.48 -12.23
CA THR A 23 -5.96 3.79 -12.86
C THR A 23 -7.42 4.24 -12.76
N ALA A 24 -8.38 3.33 -12.96
CA ALA A 24 -9.80 3.63 -12.86
C ALA A 24 -10.21 4.01 -11.43
N ILE A 25 -9.72 3.27 -10.42
CA ILE A 25 -9.98 3.54 -9.00
C ILE A 25 -9.41 4.91 -8.61
N LEU A 26 -8.15 5.16 -8.94
CA LEU A 26 -7.50 6.43 -8.65
C LEU A 26 -8.19 7.60 -9.36
N LYS A 27 -8.61 7.41 -10.60
CA LYS A 27 -9.36 8.43 -11.35
C LYS A 27 -10.73 8.72 -10.72
N ALA A 28 -11.46 7.70 -10.28
CA ALA A 28 -12.74 7.87 -9.59
C ALA A 28 -12.57 8.62 -8.26
N TYR A 29 -11.56 8.27 -7.48
CA TYR A 29 -11.21 8.97 -6.24
C TYR A 29 -10.86 10.45 -6.49
N LEU A 30 -10.08 10.72 -7.53
CA LEU A 30 -9.73 12.07 -7.96
C LEU A 30 -10.94 12.93 -8.26
N LEU A 31 -11.84 12.43 -9.11
CA LEU A 31 -13.04 13.13 -9.51
C LEU A 31 -13.96 13.43 -8.30
N LYS A 32 -13.97 12.54 -7.30
CA LYS A 32 -14.77 12.71 -6.09
C LYS A 32 -14.19 13.78 -5.15
N ASN A 33 -12.87 13.74 -4.90
CA ASN A 33 -12.24 14.52 -3.82
C ASN A 33 -11.49 15.77 -4.33
N TYR A 34 -11.13 15.79 -5.61
CA TYR A 34 -10.33 16.87 -6.22
C TYR A 34 -10.90 17.28 -7.57
N PRO A 35 -12.14 17.83 -7.62
CA PRO A 35 -12.84 18.13 -8.88
C PRO A 35 -12.09 19.13 -9.78
N ASN A 36 -11.23 19.95 -9.21
CA ASN A 36 -10.44 20.97 -9.92
C ASN A 36 -9.08 20.44 -10.43
N LYS A 37 -8.72 19.16 -10.19
CA LYS A 37 -7.47 18.56 -10.64
C LYS A 37 -7.74 17.53 -11.72
N THR A 38 -7.12 17.70 -12.87
CA THR A 38 -7.35 16.88 -14.06
C THR A 38 -6.37 15.72 -14.22
N SER A 39 -5.25 15.74 -13.47
CA SER A 39 -4.18 14.78 -13.63
C SER A 39 -4.04 13.86 -12.41
N ILE A 40 -4.12 12.54 -12.65
CA ILE A 40 -3.82 11.51 -11.65
C ILE A 40 -2.40 11.70 -11.09
N ARG A 41 -1.45 12.14 -11.92
CA ARG A 41 -0.06 12.33 -11.53
C ARG A 41 0.10 13.42 -10.48
N GLU A 42 -0.65 14.51 -10.61
CA GLU A 42 -0.62 15.61 -9.63
C GLU A 42 -1.11 15.17 -8.25
N VAL A 43 -2.15 14.33 -8.20
CA VAL A 43 -2.69 13.85 -6.92
C VAL A 43 -1.77 12.79 -6.29
N MET A 44 -1.16 11.95 -7.10
CA MET A 44 -0.20 10.96 -6.60
C MET A 44 1.08 11.58 -6.01
N THR A 45 1.34 12.86 -6.28
CA THR A 45 2.48 13.61 -5.71
C THR A 45 2.10 14.42 -4.48
N LEU A 46 0.81 14.51 -4.14
CA LEU A 46 0.37 15.19 -2.92
C LEU A 46 0.70 14.35 -1.68
N PRO A 47 1.17 14.98 -0.60
CA PRO A 47 1.31 14.28 0.67
C PRO A 47 -0.07 13.80 1.15
N ILE A 48 -0.12 12.59 1.68
CA ILE A 48 -1.36 12.02 2.23
C ILE A 48 -1.68 12.76 3.53
N ASN A 49 -2.87 13.37 3.60
CA ASN A 49 -3.37 13.96 4.84
C ASN A 49 -4.27 12.94 5.56
N TYR A 50 -3.67 12.17 6.45
CA TYR A 50 -4.35 11.10 7.18
C TYR A 50 -5.53 11.57 8.04
N ASP A 51 -5.54 12.83 8.51
CA ASP A 51 -6.59 13.36 9.38
C ASP A 51 -7.93 13.49 8.65
N ASN A 52 -7.89 13.71 7.34
CA ASN A 52 -9.08 13.89 6.51
C ASN A 52 -9.57 12.58 5.86
N GLU A 53 -8.82 11.50 5.97
CA GLU A 53 -9.12 10.24 5.28
C GLU A 53 -9.98 9.30 6.14
N GLY A 54 -10.77 8.44 5.49
CA GLY A 54 -11.60 7.44 6.16
C GLY A 54 -10.79 6.25 6.70
N ASN A 55 -11.40 5.48 7.62
CA ASN A 55 -10.75 4.33 8.24
C ASN A 55 -10.30 3.27 7.23
N ALA A 56 -11.10 3.01 6.22
CA ALA A 56 -10.77 2.03 5.17
C ALA A 56 -9.58 2.48 4.33
N PHE A 57 -9.46 3.77 4.03
CA PHE A 57 -8.29 4.34 3.36
C PHE A 57 -7.03 4.16 4.21
N LEU A 58 -7.11 4.46 5.51
CA LEU A 58 -5.98 4.29 6.45
C LEU A 58 -5.55 2.82 6.55
N LEU A 59 -6.48 1.87 6.52
CA LEU A 59 -6.17 0.44 6.46
C LEU A 59 -5.41 0.07 5.19
N GLY A 60 -5.78 0.65 4.06
CA GLY A 60 -5.04 0.49 2.80
C GLY A 60 -3.60 1.01 2.90
N CYS A 61 -3.42 2.19 3.49
CA CYS A 61 -2.09 2.76 3.76
C CYS A 61 -1.28 1.88 4.72
N LEU A 62 -1.91 1.38 5.77
CA LEU A 62 -1.29 0.47 6.73
C LEU A 62 -0.82 -0.82 6.07
N PHE A 63 -1.66 -1.41 5.22
CA PHE A 63 -1.33 -2.63 4.48
C PHE A 63 -0.13 -2.43 3.54
N ALA A 64 -0.08 -1.29 2.81
CA ALA A 64 1.06 -0.93 1.95
C ALA A 64 2.37 -0.79 2.74
N LEU A 65 2.31 -0.16 3.91
CA LEU A 65 3.49 -0.01 4.77
C LEU A 65 3.97 -1.35 5.34
N LEU A 66 3.05 -2.23 5.76
CA LEU A 66 3.39 -3.58 6.24
C LEU A 66 4.03 -4.43 5.14
N GLU A 67 3.54 -4.34 3.90
CA GLU A 67 4.16 -4.98 2.74
C GLU A 67 5.57 -4.45 2.51
N LYS A 68 5.75 -3.13 2.55
CA LYS A 68 7.07 -2.49 2.36
C LYS A 68 8.07 -2.95 3.42
N ILE A 69 7.66 -3.00 4.69
CA ILE A 69 8.48 -3.53 5.78
C ILE A 69 8.90 -4.98 5.51
N GLN A 70 7.99 -5.82 5.02
CA GLN A 70 8.30 -7.21 4.67
C GLN A 70 9.34 -7.28 3.54
N VAL A 71 9.11 -6.55 2.45
CA VAL A 71 9.99 -6.55 1.27
C VAL A 71 11.39 -6.03 1.60
N ASP A 72 11.48 -4.99 2.43
CA ASP A 72 12.78 -4.43 2.84
C ASP A 72 13.53 -5.35 3.83
N ALA A 73 12.81 -6.17 4.60
CA ALA A 73 13.40 -7.09 5.57
C ALA A 73 13.84 -8.43 4.97
N ILE A 74 13.27 -8.86 3.84
CA ILE A 74 13.48 -10.17 3.24
C ILE A 74 13.97 -10.00 1.81
N GLU A 75 15.26 -10.21 1.59
CA GLU A 75 15.85 -10.24 0.26
C GLU A 75 15.29 -11.42 -0.55
N GLY A 76 14.98 -11.19 -1.83
CA GLY A 76 14.52 -12.25 -2.74
C GLY A 76 13.18 -12.87 -2.38
N ILE A 77 12.31 -12.11 -1.72
CA ILE A 77 10.98 -12.60 -1.35
C ILE A 77 10.17 -13.04 -2.59
N ASN A 78 9.67 -14.28 -2.58
CA ASN A 78 8.91 -14.85 -3.68
C ASN A 78 7.41 -14.50 -3.64
N GLN A 79 6.87 -14.21 -2.46
CA GLN A 79 5.46 -13.89 -2.25
C GLN A 79 5.32 -12.78 -1.21
N THR A 80 4.75 -11.65 -1.63
CA THR A 80 4.49 -10.51 -0.76
C THR A 80 3.17 -10.65 0.01
N LEU A 81 2.89 -9.70 0.90
CA LEU A 81 1.60 -9.65 1.60
C LEU A 81 0.45 -9.48 0.62
N VAL A 82 0.66 -8.73 -0.47
CA VAL A 82 -0.35 -8.53 -1.52
C VAL A 82 -0.75 -9.85 -2.16
N ASP A 83 0.20 -10.68 -2.52
CA ASP A 83 -0.07 -11.96 -3.19
C ASP A 83 -0.94 -12.90 -2.35
N LYS A 84 -0.84 -12.79 -1.02
CA LYS A 84 -1.51 -13.71 -0.09
C LYS A 84 -2.76 -13.14 0.55
N PHE A 85 -2.72 -11.87 0.94
CA PHE A 85 -3.67 -11.32 1.90
C PHE A 85 -4.48 -10.12 1.40
N LEU A 86 -4.17 -9.54 0.23
CA LEU A 86 -4.88 -8.36 -0.27
C LEU A 86 -6.41 -8.54 -0.31
N PRO A 87 -6.96 -9.66 -0.83
CA PRO A 87 -8.41 -9.85 -0.85
C PRO A 87 -9.02 -9.88 0.56
N THR A 88 -8.37 -10.56 1.51
CA THR A 88 -8.84 -10.64 2.90
C THR A 88 -8.66 -9.30 3.62
N ALA A 89 -7.53 -8.62 3.42
CA ALA A 89 -7.29 -7.29 3.99
C ALA A 89 -8.33 -6.26 3.55
N ALA A 90 -8.74 -6.33 2.28
CA ALA A 90 -9.73 -5.43 1.70
C ALA A 90 -11.19 -5.84 1.96
N SER A 91 -11.46 -7.02 2.50
CA SER A 91 -12.83 -7.48 2.77
C SER A 91 -13.12 -7.66 4.26
N THR A 92 -12.26 -8.36 4.98
CA THR A 92 -12.42 -8.77 6.38
C THR A 92 -11.15 -8.47 7.18
N PRO A 93 -10.83 -7.19 7.43
CA PRO A 93 -9.55 -6.76 8.01
C PRO A 93 -9.22 -7.41 9.35
N HIS A 94 -10.22 -7.57 10.23
CA HIS A 94 -10.04 -8.14 11.58
C HIS A 94 -9.38 -9.53 11.58
N LEU A 95 -9.55 -10.31 10.50
CA LEU A 95 -8.99 -11.66 10.43
C LEU A 95 -7.46 -11.68 10.33
N ILE A 96 -6.86 -10.62 9.82
CA ILE A 96 -5.44 -10.68 9.45
C ILE A 96 -4.57 -9.56 10.02
N PHE A 97 -5.10 -8.35 10.27
CA PHE A 97 -4.25 -7.20 10.61
C PHE A 97 -3.45 -7.40 11.89
N ASP A 98 -4.02 -8.01 12.93
CA ASP A 98 -3.29 -8.30 14.17
C ASP A 98 -2.08 -9.20 13.91
N SER A 99 -2.28 -10.28 13.14
CA SER A 99 -1.20 -11.21 12.75
C SER A 99 -0.14 -10.52 11.89
N LEU A 100 -0.54 -9.63 10.97
CA LEU A 100 0.39 -8.88 10.13
C LEU A 100 1.21 -7.89 10.95
N LEU A 101 0.61 -7.21 11.92
CA LEU A 101 1.29 -6.31 12.83
C LEU A 101 2.30 -7.05 13.70
N GLU A 102 1.94 -8.22 14.22
CA GLU A 102 2.86 -9.04 14.99
C GLU A 102 4.08 -9.48 14.17
N LYS A 103 3.85 -9.96 12.94
CA LYS A 103 4.93 -10.33 12.00
C LYS A 103 5.81 -9.13 11.64
N SER A 104 5.22 -7.95 11.48
CA SER A 104 5.97 -6.73 11.16
C SER A 104 6.97 -6.35 12.26
N ARG A 105 6.68 -6.64 13.52
CA ARG A 105 7.61 -6.40 14.65
C ARG A 105 8.90 -7.20 14.49
N TYR A 106 8.81 -8.43 13.98
CA TYR A 106 9.99 -9.24 13.66
C TYR A 106 10.80 -8.63 12.52
N HIS A 107 10.13 -8.22 11.43
CA HIS A 107 10.78 -7.59 10.30
C HIS A 107 11.46 -6.26 10.68
N LEU A 108 10.79 -5.43 11.48
CA LEU A 108 11.36 -4.18 11.98
C LEU A 108 12.60 -4.38 12.86
N ARG A 109 12.65 -5.46 13.64
CA ARG A 109 13.86 -5.83 14.40
C ARG A 109 15.02 -6.18 13.48
N LYS A 110 14.75 -6.94 12.41
CA LYS A 110 15.75 -7.33 11.42
C LYS A 110 16.29 -6.11 10.66
N LEU A 111 15.46 -5.10 10.38
CA LEU A 111 15.85 -3.86 9.71
C LEU A 111 16.70 -2.93 10.59
N GLY A 112 16.68 -3.09 11.91
CA GLY A 112 17.56 -2.37 12.83
C GLY A 112 17.43 -0.85 12.81
N GLY A 113 16.24 -0.31 12.50
CA GLY A 113 15.97 1.13 12.44
C GLY A 113 16.31 1.82 11.11
N ARG A 114 16.90 1.11 10.15
CA ARG A 114 17.04 1.60 8.78
C ARG A 114 15.64 1.94 8.22
N TYR A 115 15.52 2.94 7.38
CA TYR A 115 14.31 3.34 6.63
C TYR A 115 13.20 4.08 7.39
N GLY A 116 13.29 4.33 8.69
CA GLY A 116 12.25 5.07 9.43
C GLY A 116 10.91 4.35 9.61
N HIS A 117 10.72 3.15 9.05
CA HIS A 117 9.46 2.41 9.02
C HIS A 117 8.78 2.23 10.39
N ARG A 118 9.56 2.15 11.47
CA ARG A 118 9.00 2.03 12.82
C ARG A 118 8.22 3.29 13.21
N LYS A 119 8.76 4.45 12.90
CA LYS A 119 8.13 5.75 13.16
C LYS A 119 6.86 5.88 12.32
N ASP A 120 6.96 5.62 11.02
CA ASP A 120 5.84 5.71 10.08
C ASP A 120 4.69 4.79 10.49
N LEU A 121 5.02 3.54 10.90
CA LEU A 121 4.02 2.58 11.38
C LEU A 121 3.33 3.05 12.66
N GLN A 122 4.09 3.60 13.60
CA GLN A 122 3.56 4.11 14.85
C GLN A 122 2.62 5.30 14.62
N GLU A 123 3.02 6.25 13.78
CA GLU A 123 2.22 7.43 13.43
C GLU A 123 0.91 7.02 12.76
N LEU A 124 0.96 6.14 11.78
CA LEU A 124 -0.22 5.68 11.07
C LEU A 124 -1.17 4.88 11.96
N LEU A 125 -0.64 4.02 12.83
CA LEU A 125 -1.44 3.30 13.83
C LEU A 125 -2.10 4.25 14.84
N ASN A 126 -1.39 5.28 15.29
CA ASN A 126 -1.97 6.26 16.22
C ASN A 126 -3.18 6.98 15.59
N VAL A 127 -3.03 7.46 14.34
CA VAL A 127 -4.13 8.10 13.61
C VAL A 127 -5.29 7.11 13.41
N TYR A 128 -4.99 5.87 13.03
CA TYR A 128 -6.01 4.85 12.83
C TYR A 128 -6.79 4.56 14.12
N HIS A 129 -6.11 4.31 15.24
CA HIS A 129 -6.75 4.00 16.51
C HIS A 129 -7.56 5.16 17.09
N GLN A 130 -7.17 6.40 16.86
CA GLN A 130 -7.98 7.57 17.23
C GLN A 130 -9.33 7.57 16.51
N LYS A 131 -9.37 7.14 15.25
CA LYS A 131 -10.60 7.07 14.45
C LYS A 131 -11.39 5.77 14.63
N SER A 132 -10.70 4.69 14.98
CA SER A 132 -11.28 3.35 15.15
C SER A 132 -10.83 2.73 16.47
N PRO A 133 -11.34 3.20 17.61
CA PRO A 133 -10.93 2.72 18.94
C PRO A 133 -11.33 1.25 19.18
N ASN A 134 -12.30 0.74 18.45
CA ASN A 134 -12.79 -0.65 18.57
C ASN A 134 -11.93 -1.67 17.79
N GLY A 135 -10.79 -1.25 17.22
CA GLY A 135 -9.91 -2.13 16.47
C GLY A 135 -10.26 -2.21 14.98
N PHE A 136 -9.95 -3.35 14.36
CA PHE A 136 -10.17 -3.56 12.93
C PHE A 136 -11.61 -4.00 12.66
N PRO A 137 -12.27 -3.46 11.60
CA PRO A 137 -13.64 -3.79 11.28
C PRO A 137 -13.76 -5.26 10.82
N GLU A 138 -14.91 -5.87 11.11
CA GLU A 138 -15.21 -7.24 10.67
C GLU A 138 -15.28 -7.32 9.15
N ASP A 139 -16.02 -6.38 8.53
CA ASP A 139 -16.20 -6.30 7.08
C ASP A 139 -16.01 -4.88 6.57
N LEU A 140 -15.57 -4.76 5.32
CA LEU A 140 -15.61 -3.53 4.54
C LEU A 140 -16.67 -3.66 3.44
N ASN A 141 -17.56 -2.67 3.35
CA ASN A 141 -18.52 -2.58 2.27
C ASN A 141 -17.83 -2.21 0.93
N HIS A 142 -18.56 -2.18 -0.19
CA HIS A 142 -17.98 -1.94 -1.51
C HIS A 142 -17.29 -0.59 -1.65
N ILE A 143 -17.81 0.45 -1.00
CA ILE A 143 -17.22 1.80 -1.02
C ILE A 143 -15.92 1.80 -0.22
N GLU A 144 -15.95 1.24 0.97
CA GLU A 144 -14.80 1.11 1.86
C GLU A 144 -13.69 0.25 1.24
N ARG A 145 -14.03 -0.83 0.52
CA ARG A 145 -13.04 -1.60 -0.26
C ARG A 145 -12.36 -0.75 -1.34
N GLY A 146 -13.15 0.11 -1.99
CA GLY A 146 -12.62 1.10 -2.93
C GLY A 146 -11.65 2.08 -2.26
N GLU A 147 -12.02 2.63 -1.11
CA GLU A 147 -11.18 3.53 -0.31
C GLU A 147 -9.90 2.83 0.19
N PHE A 148 -10.00 1.58 0.66
CA PHE A 148 -8.86 0.74 1.00
C PHE A 148 -7.87 0.61 -0.17
N MET A 149 -8.36 0.29 -1.36
CA MET A 149 -7.51 0.16 -2.55
C MET A 149 -6.83 1.47 -2.94
N VAL A 150 -7.55 2.60 -2.80
CA VAL A 150 -6.94 3.93 -3.04
C VAL A 150 -5.83 4.21 -2.04
N GLY A 151 -6.10 4.02 -0.75
CA GLY A 151 -5.09 4.20 0.31
C GLY A 151 -3.86 3.32 0.08
N TYR A 152 -4.06 2.04 -0.26
CA TYR A 152 -2.98 1.13 -0.61
C TYR A 152 -2.12 1.64 -1.77
N TYR A 153 -2.74 2.01 -2.89
CA TYR A 153 -1.99 2.45 -4.07
C TYR A 153 -1.26 3.78 -3.87
N LEU A 154 -1.88 4.75 -3.20
CA LEU A 154 -1.24 6.04 -2.93
C LEU A 154 -0.05 5.88 -1.99
N LYS A 155 -0.22 5.15 -0.88
CA LYS A 155 0.87 4.90 0.06
C LYS A 155 1.99 4.07 -0.55
N ASN A 156 1.66 3.06 -1.34
CA ASN A 156 2.64 2.27 -2.08
C ASN A 156 3.46 3.16 -3.02
N GLN A 157 2.82 4.05 -3.78
CA GLN A 157 3.50 5.01 -4.65
C GLN A 157 4.47 5.91 -3.87
N GLU A 158 4.05 6.47 -2.74
CA GLU A 158 4.89 7.28 -1.85
C GLU A 158 6.14 6.52 -1.40
N LEU A 159 5.95 5.30 -0.87
CA LEU A 159 7.02 4.46 -0.33
C LEU A 159 8.06 4.03 -1.38
N TRP A 160 7.64 3.82 -2.64
CA TRP A 160 8.54 3.41 -3.71
C TRP A 160 9.20 4.59 -4.43
N SER A 161 8.56 5.76 -4.48
CA SER A 161 9.13 6.98 -5.06
C SER A 161 10.30 7.52 -4.23
N SER A 162 10.23 7.41 -2.91
CA SER A 162 11.28 7.86 -1.99
C SER A 162 12.61 7.12 -2.19
N LYS A 163 12.58 5.84 -2.61
CA LYS A 163 13.81 5.07 -2.91
C LYS A 163 14.53 5.52 -4.18
N SER A 164 13.80 6.04 -5.16
CA SER A 164 14.43 6.48 -6.43
C SER A 164 15.24 7.75 -6.25
N ASN A 165 14.87 8.60 -5.30
CA ASN A 165 15.58 9.84 -5.01
C ASN A 165 16.85 9.60 -4.17
N GLN A 166 16.81 8.68 -3.20
CA GLN A 166 18.00 8.35 -2.39
C GLN A 166 19.11 7.69 -3.21
N LYS A 167 18.78 6.84 -4.19
CA LYS A 167 19.80 6.25 -5.09
C LYS A 167 20.42 7.24 -6.07
N LYS A 168 19.77 8.36 -6.38
CA LYS A 168 20.35 9.41 -7.23
C LYS A 168 21.35 10.27 -6.45
N GLU A 169 21.08 10.57 -5.20
CA GLU A 169 21.99 11.36 -4.35
C GLU A 169 23.28 10.62 -3.99
N GLU A 170 23.22 9.27 -3.83
CA GLU A 170 24.43 8.45 -3.60
C GLU A 170 25.33 8.34 -4.84
N ASN A 171 24.77 8.42 -6.06
CA ASN A 171 25.56 8.32 -7.30
C ASN A 171 26.13 9.65 -7.78
N ASP A 172 25.64 10.78 -7.29
CA ASP A 172 26.17 12.12 -7.65
C ASP A 172 27.33 12.58 -6.74
N HIS A 173 27.74 11.76 -5.78
CA HIS A 173 28.86 12.02 -4.86
C HIS A 173 30.05 11.06 -5.03
N VAL A 174 30.18 10.39 -6.18
CA VAL A 174 31.36 9.56 -6.52
C VAL A 174 32.16 10.18 -7.65
#